data_c7f059fe86ffa2e1282db1010875527c
#
_entry.id   c7f059fe86ffa2e1282db1010875527c
#
_cell.length_a   1.000
_cell.length_b   1.000
_cell.length_c   1.000
_cell.angle_alpha   90.00
_cell.angle_beta   90.00
_cell.angle_gamma   90.00
#
_symmetry.space_group_name_H-M   'P 1'
#
loop_
_entity.id
_entity.type
_entity.pdbx_description
1 polymer ?
#
loop_
_entity_poly.entity_id
_entity_poly.type
_entity_poly.pdbx_seq_one_letter_code
_entity_poly.pdbx_strand_id
1 'polypeptide(L)'
;MSENPQAQYTVVYVDDEELARKYFARSAGSDYEVLLAASADEAISILRSEGARVAILLTDFRMPGRHGGDLLRQVAQEYPHIVRILVTAYADKDALLEAGNSGEVFRILEKPLGVSKVREVLAAAATASGLRPD
;
A
#
# COMPACT_ATOMS: atom_id res chain seq x y z
N MET A 1 12.88 27.43 1.34
CA MET A 1 12.89 26.66 1.46
C MET A 1 12.72 25.97 1.54
N SER A 2 12.77 26.15 1.27
CA SER A 2 12.60 25.47 1.23
C SER A 2 12.52 24.36 1.47
N GLU A 3 13.38 24.21 1.41
CA GLU A 3 13.08 22.88 1.30
C GLU A 3 12.38 22.43 2.51
N ASN A 4 11.58 21.39 2.37
CA ASN A 4 10.77 20.92 3.46
C ASN A 4 11.50 19.75 4.15
N PRO A 5 12.03 19.95 5.35
CA PRO A 5 12.68 18.83 6.02
C PRO A 5 11.70 17.74 6.43
N GLN A 6 10.39 18.00 6.30
CA GLN A 6 9.35 17.01 6.59
C GLN A 6 8.86 16.32 5.34
N ALA A 7 9.53 16.51 4.21
CA ALA A 7 9.12 15.87 2.96
C ALA A 7 9.02 14.36 3.15
N GLN A 8 7.92 13.78 2.68
CA GLN A 8 7.62 12.38 2.90
C GLN A 8 7.05 11.76 1.65
N TYR A 9 7.32 10.46 1.49
CA TYR A 9 6.56 9.69 0.51
C TYR A 9 5.16 9.46 1.03
N THR A 10 4.19 9.47 0.12
CA THR A 10 2.80 9.22 0.48
C THR A 10 2.46 7.77 0.21
N VAL A 11 1.86 7.12 1.20
CA VAL A 11 1.55 5.69 1.19
C VAL A 11 0.08 5.51 1.48
N VAL A 12 -0.59 4.65 0.69
CA VAL A 12 -1.98 4.26 0.98
C VAL A 12 -1.95 2.84 1.53
N TYR A 13 -2.59 2.64 2.67
CA TYR A 13 -2.72 1.31 3.28
C TYR A 13 -4.20 0.95 3.37
N VAL A 14 -4.57 -0.20 2.82
CA VAL A 14 -5.97 -0.61 2.68
C VAL A 14 -6.20 -1.89 3.49
N ASP A 15 -7.09 -1.81 4.48
CA ASP A 15 -7.41 -2.95 5.34
C ASP A 15 -8.73 -2.64 6.01
N ASP A 16 -9.66 -3.61 6.05
CA ASP A 16 -10.96 -3.36 6.63
C ASP A 16 -10.95 -3.37 8.15
N GLU A 17 -9.85 -3.77 8.78
CA GLU A 17 -9.74 -3.79 10.23
C GLU A 17 -9.10 -2.51 10.74
N GLU A 18 -9.82 -1.81 11.61
CA GLU A 18 -9.35 -0.52 12.12
C GLU A 18 -8.03 -0.64 12.87
N LEU A 19 -7.89 -1.69 13.69
CA LEU A 19 -6.66 -1.86 14.45
C LEU A 19 -5.46 -2.09 13.55
N ALA A 20 -5.67 -2.84 12.46
CA ALA A 20 -4.59 -3.07 11.50
C ALA A 20 -4.16 -1.74 10.86
N ARG A 21 -5.12 -0.89 10.51
CA ARG A 21 -4.79 0.41 9.93
C ARG A 21 -4.01 1.28 10.91
N LYS A 22 -4.47 1.32 12.17
CA LYS A 22 -3.78 2.12 13.19
C LYS A 22 -2.36 1.60 13.44
N TYR A 23 -2.21 0.29 13.51
CA TYR A 23 -0.91 -0.31 13.75
C TYR A 23 0.05 -0.01 12.61
N PHE A 24 -0.44 -0.11 11.37
CA PHE A 24 0.40 0.18 10.21
C PHE A 24 0.87 1.64 10.24
N ALA A 25 -0.04 2.57 10.48
CA ALA A 25 0.31 3.99 10.49
C ALA A 25 1.38 4.27 11.54
N ARG A 26 1.24 3.65 12.71
CA ARG A 26 2.22 3.82 13.77
C ARG A 26 3.56 3.22 13.38
N SER A 27 3.52 2.04 12.75
CA SER A 27 4.75 1.34 12.35
C SER A 27 5.52 2.11 11.28
N ALA A 28 4.80 2.74 10.34
CA ALA A 28 5.44 3.52 9.29
C ALA A 28 6.18 4.73 9.86
N GLY A 29 5.66 5.28 10.95
CA GLY A 29 6.32 6.40 11.61
C GLY A 29 6.18 7.70 10.86
N SER A 30 6.97 8.68 11.26
CA SER A 30 6.85 10.03 10.72
C SER A 30 7.57 10.21 9.39
N ASP A 31 8.22 9.16 8.89
CA ASP A 31 8.93 9.24 7.61
C ASP A 31 7.99 9.17 6.42
N TYR A 32 6.73 8.82 6.64
CA TYR A 32 5.76 8.65 5.56
C TYR A 32 4.46 9.35 5.90
N GLU A 33 3.82 9.91 4.86
CA GLU A 33 2.45 10.35 5.01
C GLU A 33 1.56 9.16 4.68
N VAL A 34 0.80 8.66 5.65
CA VAL A 34 -0.01 7.45 5.49
C VAL A 34 -1.46 7.83 5.34
N LEU A 35 -2.06 7.42 4.24
CA LEU A 35 -3.49 7.57 3.99
C LEU A 35 -4.12 6.20 4.16
N LEU A 36 -5.16 6.12 4.98
CA LEU A 36 -5.76 4.85 5.35
C LEU A 36 -7.10 4.68 4.67
N ALA A 37 -7.36 3.48 4.15
CA ALA A 37 -8.63 3.15 3.53
C ALA A 37 -9.16 1.86 4.12
N ALA A 38 -10.47 1.82 4.35
CA ALA A 38 -11.12 0.65 4.95
C ALA A 38 -11.65 -0.33 3.89
N SER A 39 -11.59 0.03 2.61
CA SER A 39 -12.09 -0.81 1.54
C SER A 39 -11.41 -0.44 0.24
N ALA A 40 -11.55 -1.31 -0.77
CA ALA A 40 -11.03 -1.01 -2.09
C ALA A 40 -11.68 0.25 -2.67
N ASP A 41 -12.99 0.40 -2.50
CA ASP A 41 -13.68 1.58 -3.01
C ASP A 41 -13.19 2.87 -2.35
N GLU A 42 -12.94 2.81 -1.06
CA GLU A 42 -12.41 3.97 -0.36
C GLU A 42 -11.01 4.31 -0.87
N ALA A 43 -10.20 3.28 -1.11
CA ALA A 43 -8.86 3.48 -1.65
C ALA A 43 -8.92 4.16 -3.02
N ILE A 44 -9.81 3.73 -3.89
CA ILE A 44 -9.97 4.35 -5.21
C ILE A 44 -10.41 5.81 -5.07
N SER A 45 -11.31 6.10 -4.12
CA SER A 45 -11.71 7.48 -3.85
C SER A 45 -10.51 8.34 -3.49
N ILE A 46 -9.65 7.81 -2.62
CA ILE A 46 -8.43 8.53 -2.23
C ILE A 46 -7.54 8.76 -3.45
N LEU A 47 -7.38 7.74 -4.28
CA LEU A 47 -6.50 7.86 -5.45
C LEU A 47 -7.04 8.84 -6.49
N ARG A 48 -8.35 9.03 -6.57
CA ARG A 48 -8.89 10.00 -7.51
C ARG A 48 -8.44 11.42 -7.21
N SER A 49 -8.22 11.72 -5.94
CA SER A 49 -7.75 13.06 -5.56
C SER A 49 -6.26 13.12 -5.30
N GLU A 50 -5.66 12.03 -4.83
CA GLU A 50 -4.27 12.04 -4.37
C GLU A 50 -3.34 11.18 -5.20
N GLY A 51 -3.87 10.42 -6.17
CA GLY A 51 -3.11 9.36 -6.83
C GLY A 51 -1.81 9.80 -7.47
N ALA A 52 -1.78 11.04 -8.00
CA ALA A 52 -0.58 11.51 -8.68
C ALA A 52 0.63 11.57 -7.74
N ARG A 53 0.40 11.82 -6.45
CA ARG A 53 1.50 11.94 -5.49
C ARG A 53 1.69 10.70 -4.62
N VAL A 54 0.85 9.68 -4.77
CA VAL A 54 0.99 8.44 -3.99
C VAL A 54 2.10 7.61 -4.60
N ALA A 55 3.06 7.22 -3.78
CA ALA A 55 4.20 6.43 -4.24
C ALA A 55 3.99 4.94 -4.04
N ILE A 56 3.28 4.55 -2.97
CA ILE A 56 3.19 3.16 -2.55
C ILE A 56 1.76 2.86 -2.12
N LEU A 57 1.25 1.69 -2.49
CA LEU A 57 -0.04 1.22 -2.00
C LEU A 57 0.11 -0.21 -1.51
N LEU A 58 -0.31 -0.44 -0.26
CA LEU A 58 -0.38 -1.78 0.31
C LEU A 58 -1.84 -2.11 0.55
N THR A 59 -2.27 -3.30 0.17
CA THR A 59 -3.66 -3.70 0.42
C THR A 59 -3.73 -5.12 0.96
N ASP A 60 -4.60 -5.29 1.96
CA ASP A 60 -4.99 -6.62 2.43
C ASP A 60 -5.71 -7.32 1.28
N PHE A 61 -5.58 -8.64 1.20
CA PHE A 61 -6.24 -9.40 0.16
C PHE A 61 -7.72 -9.64 0.49
N ARG A 62 -8.00 -10.10 1.69
CA ARG A 62 -9.36 -10.48 2.09
C ARG A 62 -10.09 -9.30 2.71
N MET A 63 -11.02 -8.73 1.94
CA MET A 63 -11.85 -7.62 2.40
C MET A 63 -13.26 -7.85 1.89
N PRO A 64 -14.27 -7.39 2.65
CA PRO A 64 -15.65 -7.47 2.15
C PRO A 64 -15.80 -6.68 0.85
N GLY A 65 -16.62 -7.17 -0.04
CA GLY A 65 -16.82 -6.54 -1.34
C GLY A 65 -15.70 -6.91 -2.28
N ARG A 66 -14.91 -5.94 -2.71
CA ARG A 66 -13.80 -6.22 -3.62
C ARG A 66 -12.57 -6.65 -2.85
N HIS A 67 -11.91 -7.72 -3.30
CA HIS A 67 -10.68 -8.14 -2.64
C HIS A 67 -9.48 -7.36 -3.18
N GLY A 68 -8.34 -7.54 -2.48
CA GLY A 68 -7.15 -6.76 -2.78
C GLY A 68 -6.58 -6.99 -4.18
N GLY A 69 -6.78 -8.19 -4.73
CA GLY A 69 -6.32 -8.47 -6.09
C GLY A 69 -6.99 -7.61 -7.13
N ASP A 70 -8.31 -7.40 -6.97
CA ASP A 70 -9.04 -6.51 -7.88
C ASP A 70 -8.52 -5.09 -7.78
N LEU A 71 -8.29 -4.64 -6.55
CA LEU A 71 -7.77 -3.30 -6.33
C LEU A 71 -6.41 -3.14 -6.99
N LEU A 72 -5.52 -4.12 -6.80
CA LEU A 72 -4.19 -4.04 -7.38
C LEU A 72 -4.23 -3.98 -8.89
N ARG A 73 -5.12 -4.75 -9.52
CA ARG A 73 -5.25 -4.71 -10.97
C ARG A 73 -5.71 -3.34 -11.45
N GLN A 74 -6.67 -2.75 -10.76
CA GLN A 74 -7.16 -1.43 -11.13
C GLN A 74 -6.07 -0.37 -10.96
N VAL A 75 -5.33 -0.44 -9.85
CA VAL A 75 -4.24 0.51 -9.61
C VAL A 75 -3.17 0.36 -10.67
N ALA A 76 -2.85 -0.88 -11.06
CA ALA A 76 -1.86 -1.11 -12.11
C ALA A 76 -2.28 -0.45 -13.44
N GLN A 77 -3.56 -0.45 -13.73
CA GLN A 77 -4.06 0.13 -14.98
C GLN A 77 -4.16 1.64 -14.91
N GLU A 78 -4.64 2.18 -13.80
CA GLU A 78 -4.96 3.60 -13.72
C GLU A 78 -3.85 4.44 -13.08
N TYR A 79 -3.00 3.83 -12.26
CA TYR A 79 -1.93 4.53 -11.55
C TYR A 79 -0.65 3.70 -11.59
N PRO A 80 -0.12 3.44 -12.79
CA PRO A 80 1.01 2.50 -12.91
C PRO A 80 2.28 2.94 -12.21
N HIS A 81 2.39 4.21 -11.84
CA HIS A 81 3.56 4.69 -11.12
C HIS A 81 3.59 4.25 -9.65
N ILE A 82 2.45 3.79 -9.11
CA ILE A 82 2.37 3.40 -7.70
C ILE A 82 2.97 2.02 -7.52
N VAL A 83 3.90 1.90 -6.57
CA VAL A 83 4.47 0.60 -6.20
C VAL A 83 3.42 -0.16 -5.41
N ARG A 84 3.09 -1.36 -5.84
CA ARG A 84 1.97 -2.14 -5.30
C ARG A 84 2.46 -3.30 -4.48
N ILE A 85 1.90 -3.44 -3.27
CA ILE A 85 2.28 -4.49 -2.33
C ILE A 85 1.01 -5.19 -1.85
N LEU A 86 1.03 -6.52 -1.85
CA LEU A 86 -0.08 -7.31 -1.35
C LEU A 86 0.22 -7.77 0.08
N VAL A 87 -0.74 -7.61 0.97
CA VAL A 87 -0.64 -8.06 2.36
C VAL A 87 -1.66 -9.17 2.54
N THR A 88 -1.23 -10.30 3.12
CA THR A 88 -2.12 -11.44 3.20
C THR A 88 -1.82 -12.27 4.44
N ALA A 89 -2.79 -13.09 4.83
CA ALA A 89 -2.59 -14.03 5.92
C ALA A 89 -1.61 -15.12 5.47
N TYR A 90 -0.96 -15.72 6.45
CA TYR A 90 -0.01 -16.78 6.17
C TYR A 90 -0.67 -17.90 5.35
N ALA A 91 0.01 -18.31 4.29
CA ALA A 91 -0.39 -19.42 3.43
C ALA A 91 -1.75 -19.26 2.74
N ASP A 92 -2.17 -18.03 2.46
CA ASP A 92 -3.38 -17.79 1.69
C ASP A 92 -3.09 -18.08 0.22
N LYS A 93 -3.48 -19.27 -0.24
CA LYS A 93 -3.16 -19.72 -1.60
C LYS A 93 -3.85 -18.87 -2.66
N ASP A 94 -5.08 -18.42 -2.37
CA ASP A 94 -5.80 -17.59 -3.34
C ASP A 94 -5.10 -16.27 -3.54
N ALA A 95 -4.60 -15.67 -2.45
CA ALA A 95 -3.87 -14.42 -2.54
C ALA A 95 -2.61 -14.59 -3.37
N LEU A 96 -1.89 -15.69 -3.18
CA LEU A 96 -0.66 -15.94 -3.94
C LEU A 96 -0.94 -16.13 -5.41
N LEU A 97 -2.02 -16.83 -5.76
CA LEU A 97 -2.42 -17.00 -7.15
C LEU A 97 -2.81 -15.68 -7.78
N GLU A 98 -3.58 -14.86 -7.06
CA GLU A 98 -3.97 -13.55 -7.56
C GLU A 98 -2.77 -12.65 -7.78
N ALA A 99 -1.81 -12.69 -6.88
CA ALA A 99 -0.60 -11.90 -7.04
C ALA A 99 0.13 -12.26 -8.32
N GLY A 100 0.20 -13.56 -8.63
CA GLY A 100 0.83 -14.01 -9.87
C GLY A 100 0.05 -13.60 -11.10
N ASN A 101 -1.28 -13.49 -10.99
CA ASN A 101 -2.14 -13.16 -12.13
C ASN A 101 -2.36 -11.68 -12.33
N SER A 102 -2.16 -10.86 -11.27
CA SER A 102 -2.50 -9.45 -11.35
C SER A 102 -1.35 -8.59 -11.86
N GLY A 103 -0.30 -9.20 -12.33
CA GLY A 103 0.83 -8.47 -12.90
C GLY A 103 1.85 -8.14 -11.84
N GLU A 104 2.42 -6.95 -11.92
CA GLU A 104 3.60 -6.62 -11.16
C GLU A 104 3.27 -6.21 -9.75
N VAL A 105 3.37 -7.16 -8.83
CA VAL A 105 3.29 -6.89 -7.40
C VAL A 105 4.72 -6.83 -6.88
N PHE A 106 5.08 -5.71 -6.26
CA PHE A 106 6.45 -5.49 -5.82
C PHE A 106 6.86 -6.48 -4.73
N ARG A 107 5.97 -6.69 -3.75
CA ARG A 107 6.22 -7.63 -2.65
C ARG A 107 4.90 -8.20 -2.18
N ILE A 108 4.98 -9.38 -1.58
CA ILE A 108 3.86 -9.97 -0.86
C ILE A 108 4.31 -10.09 0.59
N LEU A 109 3.54 -9.48 1.50
CA LEU A 109 3.84 -9.50 2.92
C LEU A 109 2.83 -10.37 3.64
N GLU A 110 3.33 -11.18 4.56
CA GLU A 110 2.47 -12.02 5.38
C GLU A 110 2.21 -11.39 6.72
N LYS A 111 0.96 -11.43 7.17
CA LYS A 111 0.59 -10.95 8.49
C LYS A 111 1.06 -11.96 9.54
N PRO A 112 1.38 -11.50 10.73
CA PRO A 112 1.31 -10.13 11.22
C PRO A 112 2.51 -9.30 10.75
N LEU A 113 2.26 -8.02 10.52
CA LEU A 113 3.29 -7.11 10.04
C LEU A 113 4.03 -6.49 11.23
N GLY A 114 5.28 -6.88 11.43
CA GLY A 114 6.09 -6.26 12.46
C GLY A 114 6.63 -4.92 12.02
N VAL A 115 7.02 -4.08 12.99
CA VAL A 115 7.51 -2.73 12.70
C VAL A 115 8.72 -2.78 11.77
N SER A 116 9.67 -3.66 12.05
CA SER A 116 10.89 -3.76 11.24
C SER A 116 10.58 -4.12 9.79
N LYS A 117 9.64 -5.06 9.60
CA LYS A 117 9.28 -5.49 8.24
C LYS A 117 8.56 -4.37 7.49
N VAL A 118 7.67 -3.65 8.17
CA VAL A 118 6.98 -2.52 7.56
C VAL A 118 8.00 -1.48 7.09
N ARG A 119 8.92 -1.12 7.95
CA ARG A 119 9.91 -0.10 7.61
C ARG A 119 10.85 -0.55 6.52
N GLU A 120 11.25 -1.82 6.56
CA GLU A 120 12.12 -2.37 5.52
C GLU A 120 11.46 -2.33 4.15
N VAL A 121 10.20 -2.77 4.07
CA VAL A 121 9.54 -2.85 2.78
C VAL A 121 9.18 -1.45 2.25
N LEU A 122 8.83 -0.53 3.15
CA LEU A 122 8.54 0.83 2.71
C LEU A 122 9.79 1.51 2.14
N ALA A 123 10.94 1.29 2.78
CA ALA A 123 12.19 1.86 2.27
C ALA A 123 12.54 1.30 0.90
N ALA A 124 12.37 -0.01 0.72
CA ALA A 124 12.63 -0.64 -0.58
C ALA A 124 11.67 -0.14 -1.65
N ALA A 125 10.39 0.00 -1.29
CA ALA A 125 9.38 0.47 -2.24
C ALA A 125 9.60 1.94 -2.60
N ALA A 126 10.00 2.75 -1.63
CA ALA A 126 10.30 4.15 -1.90
C ALA A 126 11.44 4.29 -2.89
N THR A 127 12.49 3.47 -2.71
CA THR A 127 13.61 3.46 -3.65
C THR A 127 13.17 3.04 -5.04
N ALA A 128 12.25 2.07 -5.14
CA ALA A 128 11.76 1.58 -6.42
C ALA A 128 10.81 2.57 -7.09
N SER A 129 10.20 3.47 -6.31
CA SER A 129 9.27 4.45 -6.84
C SER A 129 10.00 5.48 -7.67
N GLY A 130 9.38 5.92 -8.75
CA GLY A 130 9.92 7.03 -9.53
C GLY A 130 9.57 8.39 -8.97
N LEU A 131 8.78 8.44 -7.91
CA LEU A 131 8.37 9.70 -7.33
C LEU A 131 9.37 10.18 -6.30
N ARG A 132 9.41 11.49 -6.11
CA ARG A 132 10.20 12.08 -5.05
C ARG A 132 9.29 12.36 -3.86
N PRO A 133 9.83 12.36 -2.64
CA PRO A 133 9.01 12.71 -1.49
C PRO A 133 8.55 14.16 -1.57
N ASP A 134 7.37 14.39 -1.07
CA ASP A 134 6.80 15.75 -1.06
C ASP A 134 7.37 16.59 0.05
#